data_736f430fff0a053f4aecb63d83dd6180
#
_entry.id   736f430fff0a053f4aecb63d83dd6180
#
_cell.length_a   1.000
_cell.length_b   1.000
_cell.length_c   1.000
_cell.angle_alpha   90.00
_cell.angle_beta   90.00
_cell.angle_gamma   90.00
#
_symmetry.space_group_name_H-M   'P 1'
#
loop_
_entity.id
_entity.type
_entity.pdbx_description
1 polymer ?
#
loop_
_entity_poly.entity_id
_entity_poly.type
_entity_poly.pdbx_seq_one_letter_code
_entity_poly.pdbx_strand_id
1 'polypeptide(L)'
;MIIFFDEMDAVFRTRGSGISSDMENTVVPQLLAEIDGVESLENVIVIGATNREDMIDPAILRPGRLDVKISIRRPDEAGARDILAKYLTQAVPLSATTMAELGGGDSDTAYRELINRTVERMYAEIPANEFIEVTYQDHSTEILYFKDFVSGAMLHNIVDLSLIHI
;
A
#
# COMPACT_ATOMS: atom_id res chain seq x y z
N MET A 1 -16.64 -17.72 -1.96
CA MET A 1 -16.59 -16.86 -0.75
C MET A 1 -15.17 -16.30 -0.62
N ILE A 2 -14.99 -15.05 -0.15
CA ILE A 2 -13.67 -14.48 0.13
C ILE A 2 -13.59 -14.23 1.64
N ILE A 3 -12.51 -14.70 2.27
CA ILE A 3 -12.21 -14.47 3.69
C ILE A 3 -10.96 -13.59 3.72
N PHE A 4 -11.02 -12.44 4.38
CA PHE A 4 -9.93 -11.52 4.51
C PHE A 4 -9.49 -11.39 5.97
N PHE A 5 -8.21 -11.62 6.25
CA PHE A 5 -7.59 -11.39 7.56
C PHE A 5 -6.69 -10.17 7.46
N ASP A 6 -7.06 -9.10 8.14
CA ASP A 6 -6.19 -7.95 8.33
C ASP A 6 -5.33 -8.14 9.57
N GLU A 7 -4.13 -7.56 9.58
CA GLU A 7 -3.16 -7.71 10.68
C GLU A 7 -2.96 -9.18 11.10
N MET A 8 -2.82 -10.06 10.11
CA MET A 8 -2.76 -11.51 10.37
C MET A 8 -1.62 -11.92 11.31
N ASP A 9 -0.57 -11.11 11.47
CA ASP A 9 0.48 -11.30 12.46
C ASP A 9 -0.02 -11.22 13.91
N ALA A 10 -1.17 -10.60 14.17
CA ALA A 10 -1.78 -10.62 15.50
C ALA A 10 -2.38 -11.99 15.85
N VAL A 11 -2.81 -12.77 14.84
CA VAL A 11 -3.46 -14.08 15.02
C VAL A 11 -2.47 -15.22 14.80
N PHE A 12 -1.57 -15.10 13.81
CA PHE A 12 -0.75 -16.19 13.29
C PHE A 12 0.73 -16.06 13.64
N ARG A 13 1.05 -15.65 14.87
CA ARG A 13 2.43 -15.50 15.35
C ARG A 13 3.19 -16.83 15.46
N THR A 14 4.49 -16.74 15.25
CA THR A 14 5.43 -17.83 15.58
C THR A 14 5.41 -18.11 17.07
N ARG A 15 5.30 -19.38 17.44
CA ARG A 15 5.27 -19.83 18.83
C ARG A 15 6.54 -19.40 19.56
N GLY A 16 6.40 -18.79 20.75
CA GLY A 16 7.52 -18.48 21.65
C GLY A 16 7.86 -17.00 21.77
N SER A 17 7.13 -16.08 21.17
CA SER A 17 7.40 -14.63 21.25
C SER A 17 6.77 -13.92 22.47
N GLY A 18 6.41 -14.63 23.53
CA GLY A 18 5.83 -14.07 24.77
C GLY A 18 4.37 -14.52 24.95
N ILE A 19 3.74 -14.18 26.03
CA ILE A 19 2.43 -14.59 26.56
C ILE A 19 1.56 -15.34 25.51
N SER A 20 1.59 -16.66 25.56
CA SER A 20 0.71 -17.52 24.76
C SER A 20 -0.74 -17.26 25.16
N SER A 21 -1.50 -16.63 24.28
CA SER A 21 -2.95 -16.54 24.47
C SER A 21 -3.59 -17.88 24.12
N ASP A 22 -4.69 -18.23 24.78
CA ASP A 22 -5.47 -19.46 24.47
C ASP A 22 -5.89 -19.50 22.99
N MET A 23 -5.97 -18.35 22.32
CA MET A 23 -6.25 -18.21 20.90
C MET A 23 -5.15 -18.80 20.02
N GLU A 24 -3.86 -18.58 20.32
CA GLU A 24 -2.73 -19.12 19.55
C GLU A 24 -2.68 -20.65 19.61
N ASN A 25 -3.08 -21.23 20.74
CA ASN A 25 -3.04 -22.68 20.96
C ASN A 25 -4.23 -23.43 20.35
N THR A 26 -5.34 -22.74 20.08
CA THR A 26 -6.59 -23.38 19.67
C THR A 26 -7.03 -22.96 18.28
N VAL A 27 -7.08 -21.66 18.01
CA VAL A 27 -7.65 -21.13 16.75
C VAL A 27 -6.75 -21.37 15.56
N VAL A 28 -5.44 -21.14 15.70
CA VAL A 28 -4.48 -21.30 14.58
C VAL A 28 -4.40 -22.76 14.11
N PRO A 29 -4.20 -23.77 15.00
CA PRO A 29 -4.20 -25.16 14.58
C PRO A 29 -5.53 -25.61 13.97
N GLN A 30 -6.65 -25.12 14.49
CA GLN A 30 -7.97 -25.47 13.97
C GLN A 30 -8.18 -24.86 12.57
N LEU A 31 -7.84 -23.59 12.38
CA LEU A 31 -7.93 -22.96 11.06
C LEU A 31 -7.02 -23.65 10.04
N LEU A 32 -5.80 -24.04 10.44
CA LEU A 32 -4.90 -24.78 9.58
C LEU A 32 -5.48 -26.15 9.20
N ALA A 33 -6.13 -26.85 10.15
CA ALA A 33 -6.80 -28.11 9.88
C ALA A 33 -8.00 -27.97 8.93
N GLU A 34 -8.72 -26.86 9.01
CA GLU A 34 -9.81 -26.53 8.08
C GLU A 34 -9.29 -26.18 6.68
N ILE A 35 -8.19 -25.45 6.59
CA ILE A 35 -7.53 -25.13 5.30
C ILE A 35 -6.95 -26.39 4.66
N ASP A 36 -6.32 -27.27 5.47
CA ASP A 36 -5.74 -28.53 5.03
C ASP A 36 -6.79 -29.66 4.87
N GLY A 37 -8.04 -29.39 5.24
CA GLY A 37 -9.09 -30.38 5.35
C GLY A 37 -9.27 -31.24 4.10
N VAL A 38 -9.77 -32.46 4.32
CA VAL A 38 -9.94 -33.52 3.30
C VAL A 38 -10.91 -33.10 2.18
N GLU A 39 -11.77 -32.12 2.42
CA GLU A 39 -12.61 -31.48 1.41
C GLU A 39 -11.95 -30.15 1.05
N SER A 40 -11.34 -30.09 -0.14
CA SER A 40 -10.84 -28.82 -0.67
C SER A 40 -11.91 -27.74 -0.48
N LEU A 41 -11.54 -26.60 0.08
CA LEU A 41 -12.45 -25.44 0.23
C LEU A 41 -12.83 -24.92 -1.18
N GLU A 42 -13.65 -25.70 -1.89
CA GLU A 42 -14.11 -25.30 -3.21
C GLU A 42 -14.82 -23.95 -3.12
N ASN A 43 -14.39 -23.00 -3.95
CA ASN A 43 -14.94 -21.65 -4.02
C ASN A 43 -14.69 -20.75 -2.79
N VAL A 44 -13.63 -21.02 -2.01
CA VAL A 44 -13.16 -20.13 -0.93
C VAL A 44 -11.77 -19.60 -1.28
N ILE A 45 -11.63 -18.28 -1.24
CA ILE A 45 -10.33 -17.59 -1.34
C ILE A 45 -10.03 -17.02 0.03
N VAL A 46 -8.85 -17.33 0.55
CA VAL A 46 -8.36 -16.75 1.82
C VAL A 46 -7.25 -15.76 1.48
N ILE A 47 -7.39 -14.54 1.98
CA ILE A 47 -6.43 -13.45 1.80
C ILE A 47 -6.00 -12.98 3.19
N GLY A 48 -4.70 -12.95 3.44
CA GLY A 48 -4.13 -12.38 4.65
C GLY A 48 -3.29 -11.14 4.33
N ALA A 49 -3.42 -10.10 5.14
CA ALA A 49 -2.58 -8.90 5.08
C ALA A 49 -1.77 -8.77 6.36
N THR A 50 -0.50 -8.40 6.22
CA THR A 50 0.40 -8.09 7.34
C THR A 50 1.49 -7.12 6.90
N ASN A 51 1.95 -6.30 7.82
CA ASN A 51 3.16 -5.48 7.66
C ASN A 51 4.39 -6.11 8.37
N ARG A 52 4.22 -7.30 8.97
CA ARG A 52 5.23 -8.01 9.75
C ARG A 52 5.32 -9.49 9.35
N GLU A 53 5.77 -9.73 8.11
CA GLU A 53 5.92 -11.08 7.57
C GLU A 53 6.83 -11.96 8.45
N ASP A 54 7.85 -11.36 9.08
CA ASP A 54 8.80 -12.01 9.99
C ASP A 54 8.14 -12.64 11.23
N MET A 55 6.95 -12.17 11.59
CA MET A 55 6.20 -12.67 12.75
C MET A 55 5.25 -13.80 12.42
N ILE A 56 4.96 -14.04 11.14
CA ILE A 56 4.02 -15.08 10.71
C ILE A 56 4.63 -16.47 10.89
N ASP A 57 3.85 -17.41 11.44
CA ASP A 57 4.27 -18.81 11.54
C ASP A 57 4.50 -19.38 10.12
N PRO A 58 5.71 -19.86 9.81
CA PRO A 58 6.01 -20.44 8.50
C PRO A 58 5.10 -21.61 8.11
N ALA A 59 4.45 -22.26 9.05
CA ALA A 59 3.51 -23.33 8.78
C ALA A 59 2.29 -22.85 7.97
N ILE A 60 1.90 -21.60 8.10
CA ILE A 60 0.76 -21.00 7.39
C ILE A 60 1.10 -20.73 5.93
N LEU A 61 2.37 -20.45 5.66
CA LEU A 61 2.88 -20.07 4.34
C LEU A 61 3.29 -21.28 3.48
N ARG A 62 2.98 -22.51 3.92
CA ARG A 62 3.28 -23.73 3.18
C ARG A 62 2.37 -23.91 1.96
N PRO A 63 2.84 -24.63 0.91
CA PRO A 63 2.01 -24.97 -0.25
C PRO A 63 0.68 -25.58 0.14
N GLY A 64 -0.39 -25.15 -0.53
CA GLY A 64 -1.77 -25.56 -0.25
C GLY A 64 -2.48 -24.72 0.83
N ARG A 65 -1.79 -23.71 1.41
CA ARG A 65 -2.35 -22.78 2.38
C ARG A 65 -2.24 -21.35 1.84
N LEU A 66 -1.66 -20.41 2.60
CA LEU A 66 -1.36 -19.06 2.11
C LEU A 66 0.01 -19.02 1.43
N ASP A 67 0.13 -19.71 0.32
CA ASP A 67 1.39 -19.96 -0.39
C ASP A 67 1.74 -18.88 -1.44
N VAL A 68 0.76 -18.06 -1.83
CA VAL A 68 0.98 -16.95 -2.75
C VAL A 68 1.28 -15.66 -1.97
N LYS A 69 2.51 -15.17 -2.10
CA LYS A 69 2.93 -13.93 -1.46
C LYS A 69 2.95 -12.77 -2.45
N ILE A 70 2.26 -11.70 -2.11
CA ILE A 70 2.22 -10.45 -2.87
C ILE A 70 2.84 -9.36 -2.01
N SER A 71 4.02 -8.87 -2.39
CA SER A 71 4.67 -7.74 -1.73
C SER A 71 4.14 -6.43 -2.30
N ILE A 72 3.47 -5.65 -1.47
CA ILE A 72 3.02 -4.29 -1.83
C ILE A 72 4.17 -3.34 -1.53
N ARG A 73 4.80 -2.83 -2.59
CA ARG A 73 5.88 -1.86 -2.51
C ARG A 73 5.34 -0.42 -2.57
N ARG A 74 6.21 0.54 -2.29
CA ARG A 74 5.93 1.95 -2.57
C ARG A 74 5.68 2.13 -4.06
N PRO A 75 4.71 2.98 -4.44
CA PRO A 75 4.40 3.20 -5.86
C PRO A 75 5.58 3.87 -6.56
N ASP A 76 5.85 3.44 -7.77
CA ASP A 76 6.61 4.19 -8.75
C ASP A 76 5.73 5.29 -9.39
N GLU A 77 6.27 6.06 -10.33
CA GLU A 77 5.52 7.12 -11.00
C GLU A 77 4.21 6.62 -11.64
N ALA A 78 4.25 5.45 -12.29
CA ALA A 78 3.07 4.89 -12.93
C ALA A 78 2.00 4.51 -11.90
N GLY A 79 2.41 3.80 -10.84
CA GLY A 79 1.54 3.44 -9.74
C GLY A 79 0.99 4.67 -8.99
N ALA A 80 1.79 5.74 -8.85
CA ALA A 80 1.33 6.99 -8.24
C ALA A 80 0.25 7.68 -9.10
N ARG A 81 0.39 7.67 -10.43
CA ARG A 81 -0.65 8.17 -11.36
C ARG A 81 -1.94 7.36 -11.22
N ASP A 82 -1.83 6.03 -11.19
CA ASP A 82 -2.98 5.13 -11.04
C ASP A 82 -3.69 5.31 -9.70
N ILE A 83 -2.95 5.54 -8.63
CA ILE A 83 -3.50 5.80 -7.29
C ILE A 83 -4.20 7.15 -7.28
N LEU A 84 -3.56 8.22 -7.73
CA LEU A 84 -4.16 9.55 -7.77
C LEU A 84 -5.42 9.59 -8.64
N ALA A 85 -5.44 8.87 -9.76
CA ALA A 85 -6.62 8.80 -10.63
C ALA A 85 -7.86 8.19 -9.95
N LYS A 86 -7.68 7.42 -8.87
CA LYS A 86 -8.80 6.88 -8.08
C LYS A 86 -9.41 7.91 -7.12
N TYR A 87 -8.61 8.86 -6.66
CA TYR A 87 -9.03 9.86 -5.69
C TYR A 87 -9.35 11.20 -6.35
N LEU A 88 -8.55 11.61 -7.33
CA LEU A 88 -8.69 12.88 -8.04
C LEU A 88 -9.64 12.71 -9.22
N THR A 89 -10.93 12.59 -8.88
CA THR A 89 -12.02 12.38 -9.84
C THR A 89 -12.84 13.67 -10.00
N GLN A 90 -13.82 13.66 -10.89
CA GLN A 90 -14.76 14.78 -11.08
C GLN A 90 -15.55 15.17 -9.81
N ALA A 91 -15.52 14.33 -8.76
CA ALA A 91 -16.08 14.69 -7.46
C ALA A 91 -15.24 15.74 -6.70
N VAL A 92 -13.96 15.88 -7.07
CA VAL A 92 -13.07 16.95 -6.55
C VAL A 92 -13.19 18.16 -7.46
N PRO A 93 -13.74 19.29 -7.00
CA PRO A 93 -13.97 20.45 -7.86
C PRO A 93 -12.65 21.08 -8.29
N LEU A 94 -12.50 21.37 -9.58
CA LEU A 94 -11.42 22.19 -10.10
C LEU A 94 -11.94 23.60 -10.41
N SER A 95 -11.10 24.61 -10.19
CA SER A 95 -11.44 25.98 -10.56
C SER A 95 -11.61 26.11 -12.09
N ALA A 96 -12.45 27.03 -12.53
CA ALA A 96 -12.63 27.32 -13.95
C ALA A 96 -11.32 27.71 -14.65
N THR A 97 -10.42 28.40 -13.92
CA THR A 97 -9.09 28.75 -14.41
C THR A 97 -8.24 27.53 -14.65
N THR A 98 -8.17 26.63 -13.65
CA THR A 98 -7.42 25.37 -13.76
C THR A 98 -7.97 24.49 -14.88
N MET A 99 -9.29 24.40 -15.02
CA MET A 99 -9.94 23.66 -16.10
C MET A 99 -9.55 24.21 -17.49
N ALA A 100 -9.50 25.52 -17.65
CA ALA A 100 -9.13 26.17 -18.90
C ALA A 100 -7.63 25.96 -19.21
N GLU A 101 -6.76 26.13 -18.21
CA GLU A 101 -5.30 26.03 -18.37
C GLU A 101 -4.81 24.61 -18.63
N LEU A 102 -5.37 23.62 -17.94
CA LEU A 102 -4.92 22.22 -18.03
C LEU A 102 -5.70 21.41 -19.06
N GLY A 103 -6.96 21.68 -19.25
CA GLY A 103 -7.86 20.85 -20.06
C GLY A 103 -8.37 21.52 -21.32
N GLY A 104 -8.07 22.82 -21.55
CA GLY A 104 -8.69 23.56 -22.64
C GLY A 104 -10.21 23.55 -22.59
N GLY A 105 -10.79 23.36 -21.41
CA GLY A 105 -12.24 23.24 -21.17
C GLY A 105 -12.75 21.79 -21.09
N ASP A 106 -11.90 20.79 -21.38
CA ASP A 106 -12.24 19.37 -21.18
C ASP A 106 -11.83 18.92 -19.78
N SER A 107 -12.81 18.40 -19.04
CA SER A 107 -12.63 17.99 -17.63
C SER A 107 -11.66 16.82 -17.49
N ASP A 108 -11.84 15.76 -18.28
CA ASP A 108 -11.02 14.55 -18.14
C ASP A 108 -9.56 14.82 -18.49
N THR A 109 -9.33 15.68 -19.47
CA THR A 109 -7.98 16.14 -19.83
C THR A 109 -7.36 16.96 -18.69
N ALA A 110 -8.13 17.84 -18.04
CA ALA A 110 -7.66 18.66 -16.93
C ALA A 110 -7.22 17.81 -15.74
N TYR A 111 -8.01 16.81 -15.32
CA TYR A 111 -7.64 15.91 -14.21
C TYR A 111 -6.40 15.09 -14.56
N ARG A 112 -6.31 14.55 -15.78
CA ARG A 112 -5.16 13.78 -16.23
C ARG A 112 -3.88 14.60 -16.22
N GLU A 113 -3.95 15.80 -16.73
CA GLU A 113 -2.81 16.72 -16.77
C GLU A 113 -2.38 17.16 -15.37
N LEU A 114 -3.34 17.42 -14.48
CA LEU A 114 -3.07 17.72 -13.06
C LEU A 114 -2.35 16.56 -12.37
N ILE A 115 -2.81 15.32 -12.56
CA ILE A 115 -2.18 14.13 -12.02
C ILE A 115 -0.76 14.00 -12.55
N ASN A 116 -0.55 14.14 -13.87
CA ASN A 116 0.77 14.03 -14.48
C ASN A 116 1.74 15.05 -13.90
N ARG A 117 1.38 16.32 -13.85
CA ARG A 117 2.24 17.40 -13.30
C ARG A 117 2.52 17.19 -11.82
N THR A 118 1.53 16.71 -11.06
CA THR A 118 1.72 16.42 -9.63
C THR A 118 2.74 15.32 -9.44
N VAL A 119 2.60 14.18 -10.15
CA VAL A 119 3.53 13.07 -10.02
C VAL A 119 4.93 13.44 -10.53
N GLU A 120 5.05 14.09 -11.70
CA GLU A 120 6.32 14.57 -12.20
C GLU A 120 7.04 15.48 -11.19
N ARG A 121 6.31 16.39 -10.54
CA ARG A 121 6.87 17.27 -9.53
C ARG A 121 7.31 16.52 -8.28
N MET A 122 6.52 15.53 -7.82
CA MET A 122 6.83 14.74 -6.63
C MET A 122 8.03 13.80 -6.84
N TYR A 123 8.19 13.25 -8.04
CA TYR A 123 9.22 12.25 -8.35
C TYR A 123 10.50 12.88 -8.91
N ALA A 124 10.51 14.18 -9.20
CA ALA A 124 11.69 14.87 -9.72
C ALA A 124 12.83 14.88 -8.67
N GLU A 125 14.03 14.49 -9.11
CA GLU A 125 15.28 14.60 -8.33
C GLU A 125 15.84 16.02 -8.43
N ILE A 126 15.23 16.94 -7.70
CA ILE A 126 15.61 18.34 -7.65
C ILE A 126 15.87 18.76 -6.20
N PRO A 127 16.66 19.83 -5.95
CA PRO A 127 16.97 20.26 -4.58
C PRO A 127 15.73 20.50 -3.70
N ALA A 128 14.62 20.94 -4.29
CA ALA A 128 13.37 21.15 -3.55
C ALA A 128 12.73 19.86 -3.04
N ASN A 129 13.12 18.70 -3.56
CA ASN A 129 12.62 17.37 -3.19
C ASN A 129 13.66 16.56 -2.41
N GLU A 130 14.84 17.10 -2.12
CA GLU A 130 15.80 16.47 -1.22
C GLU A 130 15.18 16.38 0.18
N PHE A 131 15.13 15.18 0.72
CA PHE A 131 14.43 14.92 1.97
C PHE A 131 15.37 14.54 3.11
N ILE A 132 16.29 13.62 2.86
CA ILE A 132 17.26 13.14 3.85
C ILE A 132 18.60 12.86 3.14
N GLU A 133 19.71 13.27 3.75
CA GLU A 133 21.04 12.79 3.43
C GLU A 133 21.42 11.69 4.41
N VAL A 134 21.74 10.50 3.90
CA VAL A 134 22.16 9.34 4.67
C VAL A 134 23.67 9.16 4.52
N THR A 135 24.40 9.13 5.63
CA THR A 135 25.83 8.79 5.66
C THR A 135 25.99 7.37 6.15
N TYR A 136 26.59 6.52 5.35
CA TYR A 136 26.89 5.13 5.69
C TYR A 136 28.17 5.00 6.50
N GLN A 137 28.41 3.81 7.07
CA GLN A 137 29.63 3.53 7.89
C GLN A 137 30.93 3.59 7.07
N ASP A 138 30.86 3.39 5.77
CA ASP A 138 31.96 3.52 4.83
C ASP A 138 32.22 4.97 4.38
N HIS A 139 31.55 5.94 5.02
CA HIS A 139 31.56 7.37 4.70
C HIS A 139 30.98 7.76 3.34
N SER A 140 30.33 6.83 2.64
CA SER A 140 29.54 7.20 1.47
C SER A 140 28.27 7.94 1.90
N THR A 141 27.80 8.86 1.05
CA THR A 141 26.57 9.62 1.28
C THR A 141 25.57 9.35 0.16
N GLU A 142 24.31 9.25 0.52
CA GLU A 142 23.18 9.09 -0.40
C GLU A 142 22.11 10.13 -0.07
N ILE A 143 21.62 10.82 -1.08
CA ILE A 143 20.51 11.75 -0.93
C ILE A 143 19.23 10.98 -1.29
N LEU A 144 18.30 10.90 -0.34
CA LEU A 144 16.97 10.37 -0.55
C LEU A 144 16.02 11.52 -0.86
N TYR A 145 15.28 11.37 -1.92
CA TYR A 145 14.31 12.36 -2.40
C TYR A 145 12.90 12.06 -1.88
N PHE A 146 11.99 13.00 -2.04
CA PHE A 146 10.60 12.85 -1.64
C PHE A 146 9.96 11.60 -2.24
N LYS A 147 10.28 11.26 -3.50
CA LYS A 147 9.79 10.05 -4.19
C LYS A 147 10.06 8.75 -3.42
N ASP A 148 11.19 8.66 -2.69
CA ASP A 148 11.59 7.47 -1.96
C ASP A 148 10.70 7.17 -0.74
N PHE A 149 9.89 8.16 -0.34
CA PHE A 149 8.97 8.09 0.80
C PHE A 149 7.50 8.07 0.39
N VAL A 150 7.17 8.27 -0.88
CA VAL A 150 5.79 8.29 -1.36
C VAL A 150 5.08 6.96 -1.05
N SER A 151 3.90 7.05 -0.47
CA SER A 151 3.03 5.92 -0.19
C SER A 151 1.61 6.20 -0.70
N GLY A 152 0.80 5.14 -0.87
CA GLY A 152 -0.60 5.29 -1.28
C GLY A 152 -1.40 6.16 -0.31
N ALA A 153 -1.14 6.03 1.00
CA ALA A 153 -1.78 6.86 2.02
C ALA A 153 -1.39 8.34 1.90
N MET A 154 -0.11 8.65 1.59
CA MET A 154 0.30 10.04 1.35
C MET A 154 -0.42 10.65 0.15
N LEU A 155 -0.53 9.90 -0.95
CA LEU A 155 -1.23 10.37 -2.15
C LEU A 155 -2.71 10.65 -1.86
N HIS A 156 -3.38 9.77 -1.10
CA HIS A 156 -4.75 10.00 -0.65
C HIS A 156 -4.86 11.27 0.21
N ASN A 157 -4.00 11.40 1.23
CA ASN A 157 -4.01 12.55 2.13
C ASN A 157 -3.73 13.87 1.40
N ILE A 158 -2.90 13.89 0.36
CA ILE A 158 -2.67 15.10 -0.44
C ILE A 158 -3.97 15.56 -1.09
N VAL A 159 -4.76 14.62 -1.63
CA VAL A 159 -6.06 14.96 -2.23
C VAL A 159 -7.03 15.46 -1.17
N ASP A 160 -7.14 14.78 -0.03
CA ASP A 160 -8.04 15.17 1.07
C ASP A 160 -7.68 16.55 1.63
N LEU A 161 -6.39 16.81 1.85
CA LEU A 161 -5.94 18.13 2.33
C LEU A 161 -6.19 19.24 1.31
N SER A 162 -6.11 18.95 0.02
CA SER A 162 -6.43 19.93 -1.02
C SER A 162 -7.89 20.36 -0.99
N LEU A 163 -8.80 19.47 -0.59
CA LEU A 163 -10.23 19.76 -0.45
C LEU A 163 -10.55 20.67 0.76
N ILE A 164 -9.73 20.65 1.80
CA ILE A 164 -9.93 21.48 3.00
C ILE A 164 -9.57 22.95 2.73
N HIS A 165 -8.74 23.21 1.74
CA HIS A 165 -8.23 24.55 1.40
C HIS A 165 -8.96 25.22 0.22
N ILE A 166 -10.02 24.58 -0.29
CA ILE A 166 -10.94 25.17 -1.27
C ILE A 166 -12.13 25.82 -0.55
#